data_2f230a418d40470048262fbad1c5d887
#
_entry.id   2f230a418d40470048262fbad1c5d887
#
_cell.length_a   1.000
_cell.length_b   1.000
_cell.length_c   1.000
_cell.angle_alpha   90.00
_cell.angle_beta   90.00
_cell.angle_gamma   90.00
#
_symmetry.space_group_name_H-M   'P 1'
#
loop_
_entity.id
_entity.type
_entity.pdbx_description
1 polymer ?
#
loop_
_entity_poly.entity_id
_entity_poly.type
_entity_poly.pdbx_seq_one_letter_code
_entity_poly.pdbx_strand_id
1 'polypeptide(L)'
;RDILGFADLTDSTFEGVSEELQRINTPGLYDRILKERCNIAACVECWCLDQGPYPDYFYHLAPGPEVVDVAHRGALDHLSRKTDHAIHSLGDLLECMSLTVDRWRANPRVVGVKSAHAYSRSLAFQKVSRQDAENVLTPLLTGKKDTLTPEKTALLQDFLMFELVARVDAAGLAMVFHTGLQAGNFNRIANANPLLLQPLLEAFPRARIDLFHGGMPWVREIAVLAKYFPGVHLNMAWMHIINPAQARSALSEWLDMVPNTKIFGFGGDYSIVEKV
;
A
#
# COMPACT_ATOMS: atom_id res chain seq x y z
N ARG A 1 -21.00 -4.50 19.93
CA ARG A 1 -21.90 -5.25 20.83
C ARG A 1 -21.17 -6.40 21.48
N ASP A 2 -20.66 -7.32 20.69
CA ASP A 2 -20.17 -8.62 21.18
C ASP A 2 -18.88 -8.54 22.00
N ILE A 3 -18.11 -7.46 21.84
CA ILE A 3 -16.84 -7.25 22.54
C ILE A 3 -17.04 -6.36 23.78
N LEU A 4 -17.79 -5.26 23.65
CA LEU A 4 -17.93 -4.25 24.68
C LEU A 4 -19.22 -4.38 25.51
N GLY A 5 -20.16 -5.27 25.12
CA GLY A 5 -21.43 -5.48 25.83
C GLY A 5 -22.48 -4.40 25.69
N PHE A 6 -22.22 -3.32 24.92
CA PHE A 6 -23.16 -2.23 24.67
C PHE A 6 -23.92 -2.42 23.37
N ALA A 7 -25.22 -2.13 23.37
CA ALA A 7 -26.06 -2.27 22.19
C ALA A 7 -25.74 -1.21 21.12
N ASP A 8 -25.42 0.01 21.56
CA ASP A 8 -25.15 1.15 20.71
C ASP A 8 -24.31 2.22 21.42
N LEU A 9 -23.68 3.12 20.67
CA LEU A 9 -22.97 4.29 21.17
C LEU A 9 -23.92 5.50 21.13
N THR A 10 -24.33 5.98 22.31
CA THR A 10 -25.24 7.12 22.49
C THR A 10 -24.72 8.04 23.57
N ASP A 11 -25.36 9.22 23.74
CA ASP A 11 -25.02 10.16 24.81
C ASP A 11 -25.14 9.54 26.23
N SER A 12 -25.94 8.48 26.38
CA SER A 12 -26.10 7.77 27.66
C SER A 12 -25.15 6.60 27.85
N THR A 13 -24.48 6.15 26.80
CA THR A 13 -23.61 4.95 26.83
C THR A 13 -22.14 5.24 26.58
N PHE A 14 -21.79 6.45 26.09
CA PHE A 14 -20.42 6.73 25.64
C PHE A 14 -19.38 6.65 26.77
N GLU A 15 -19.72 7.07 27.99
CA GLU A 15 -18.83 6.98 29.14
C GLU A 15 -18.55 5.51 29.49
N GLY A 16 -19.62 4.69 29.63
CA GLY A 16 -19.49 3.28 29.90
C GLY A 16 -18.74 2.51 28.80
N VAL A 17 -18.93 2.86 27.52
CA VAL A 17 -18.15 2.31 26.41
C VAL A 17 -16.67 2.69 26.55
N SER A 18 -16.37 3.94 26.94
CA SER A 18 -14.99 4.41 27.11
C SER A 18 -14.28 3.71 28.28
N GLU A 19 -14.98 3.51 29.39
CA GLU A 19 -14.47 2.76 30.55
C GLU A 19 -14.21 1.29 30.18
N GLU A 20 -15.12 0.66 29.47
CA GLU A 20 -14.96 -0.73 29.04
C GLU A 20 -13.81 -0.91 28.05
N LEU A 21 -13.61 0.03 27.09
CA LEU A 21 -12.45 0.03 26.21
C LEU A 21 -11.14 0.09 26.99
N GLN A 22 -11.05 0.92 28.02
CA GLN A 22 -9.87 0.99 28.89
C GLN A 22 -9.69 -0.31 29.68
N ARG A 23 -10.78 -0.87 30.20
CA ARG A 23 -10.76 -2.11 30.99
C ARG A 23 -10.28 -3.32 30.20
N ILE A 24 -10.71 -3.47 28.95
CA ILE A 24 -10.33 -4.61 28.10
C ILE A 24 -8.95 -4.45 27.46
N ASN A 25 -8.41 -3.23 27.42
CA ASN A 25 -7.10 -2.95 26.82
C ASN A 25 -5.96 -3.47 27.71
N THR A 26 -5.82 -4.77 27.74
CA THR A 26 -4.82 -5.51 28.52
C THR A 26 -3.99 -6.40 27.59
N PRO A 27 -2.79 -6.86 28.01
CA PRO A 27 -2.00 -7.79 27.22
C PRO A 27 -2.82 -8.95 26.66
N GLY A 28 -2.62 -9.31 25.39
CA GLY A 28 -3.38 -10.33 24.69
C GLY A 28 -4.71 -9.86 24.05
N LEU A 29 -5.03 -8.56 24.09
CA LEU A 29 -6.23 -8.01 23.46
C LEU A 29 -6.38 -8.42 21.98
N TYR A 30 -5.28 -8.32 21.22
CA TYR A 30 -5.28 -8.70 19.80
C TYR A 30 -5.63 -10.17 19.59
N ASP A 31 -5.07 -11.08 20.38
CA ASP A 31 -5.38 -12.51 20.29
C ASP A 31 -6.85 -12.79 20.63
N ARG A 32 -7.37 -12.18 21.71
CA ARG A 32 -8.78 -12.34 22.09
C ARG A 32 -9.75 -11.86 21.01
N ILE A 33 -9.44 -10.76 20.35
CA ILE A 33 -10.33 -10.22 19.30
C ILE A 33 -10.08 -10.93 17.98
N LEU A 34 -8.86 -10.89 17.46
CA LEU A 34 -8.60 -11.34 16.09
C LEU A 34 -8.68 -12.86 15.95
N LYS A 35 -8.05 -13.60 16.85
CA LYS A 35 -8.04 -15.07 16.78
C LYS A 35 -9.28 -15.70 17.38
N GLU A 36 -9.59 -15.37 18.66
CA GLU A 36 -10.63 -16.10 19.39
C GLU A 36 -12.04 -15.69 18.97
N ARG A 37 -12.28 -14.39 18.74
CA ARG A 37 -13.61 -13.90 18.37
C ARG A 37 -13.84 -13.86 16.86
N CYS A 38 -12.86 -13.39 16.09
CA CYS A 38 -12.99 -13.20 14.65
C CYS A 38 -12.44 -14.37 13.84
N ASN A 39 -11.76 -15.33 14.47
CA ASN A 39 -11.14 -16.50 13.80
C ASN A 39 -10.22 -16.11 12.62
N ILE A 40 -9.46 -15.02 12.79
CA ILE A 40 -8.54 -14.51 11.77
C ILE A 40 -7.23 -15.28 11.89
N ALA A 41 -6.84 -15.96 10.82
CA ALA A 41 -5.61 -16.76 10.77
C ALA A 41 -4.36 -15.90 10.54
N ALA A 42 -4.47 -14.80 9.77
CA ALA A 42 -3.37 -13.89 9.45
C ALA A 42 -3.86 -12.47 9.24
N CYS A 43 -3.08 -11.50 9.68
CA CYS A 43 -3.29 -10.07 9.43
C CYS A 43 -2.14 -9.53 8.58
N VAL A 44 -2.46 -8.69 7.60
CA VAL A 44 -1.46 -7.94 6.84
C VAL A 44 -1.62 -6.46 7.19
N GLU A 45 -0.54 -5.84 7.67
CA GLU A 45 -0.56 -4.43 8.07
C GLU A 45 0.42 -3.61 7.23
N CYS A 46 0.20 -2.30 7.18
CA CYS A 46 1.01 -1.36 6.40
C CYS A 46 1.89 -0.50 7.31
N TRP A 47 3.12 -0.18 6.87
CA TRP A 47 3.98 0.87 7.44
C TRP A 47 4.67 0.58 8.78
N CYS A 48 4.49 -0.59 9.38
CA CYS A 48 4.92 -0.86 10.76
C CYS A 48 6.10 -1.82 10.88
N LEU A 49 6.98 -1.92 9.88
CA LEU A 49 8.10 -2.88 9.85
C LEU A 49 9.01 -2.84 11.07
N ASP A 50 9.22 -1.64 11.65
CA ASP A 50 10.16 -1.41 12.73
C ASP A 50 9.47 -1.19 14.09
N GLN A 51 8.15 -1.41 14.17
CA GLN A 51 7.35 -1.23 15.39
C GLN A 51 6.98 -2.59 15.96
N GLY A 52 7.84 -3.23 16.68
CA GLY A 52 7.59 -4.54 17.25
C GLY A 52 7.57 -4.55 18.78
N PRO A 53 7.24 -5.69 19.42
CA PRO A 53 6.93 -6.99 18.84
C PRO A 53 5.47 -7.14 18.38
N TYR A 54 5.27 -7.78 17.23
CA TYR A 54 3.95 -8.16 16.72
C TYR A 54 3.65 -9.64 17.01
N PRO A 55 2.37 -10.02 17.17
CA PRO A 55 1.97 -11.43 17.19
C PRO A 55 2.43 -12.17 15.93
N ASP A 56 2.61 -13.49 16.03
CA ASP A 56 3.18 -14.32 14.96
C ASP A 56 2.36 -14.38 13.69
N TYR A 57 1.08 -14.06 13.75
CA TYR A 57 0.15 -14.02 12.61
C TYR A 57 0.08 -12.67 11.90
N PHE A 58 0.93 -11.69 12.30
CA PHE A 58 1.04 -10.41 11.58
C PHE A 58 2.13 -10.47 10.53
N TYR A 59 1.76 -10.06 9.32
CA TYR A 59 2.61 -9.87 8.16
C TYR A 59 2.61 -8.38 7.76
N HIS A 60 3.59 -7.96 6.97
CA HIS A 60 3.84 -6.55 6.72
C HIS A 60 3.89 -6.23 5.23
N LEU A 61 3.42 -5.03 4.88
CA LEU A 61 3.68 -4.38 3.60
C LEU A 61 4.75 -3.30 3.79
N ALA A 62 5.86 -3.47 3.10
CA ALA A 62 6.97 -2.51 3.15
C ALA A 62 6.60 -1.17 2.48
N PRO A 63 7.21 -0.05 2.89
CA PRO A 63 6.88 1.28 2.39
C PRO A 63 7.54 1.58 1.03
N GLY A 64 6.84 1.35 -0.07
CA GLY A 64 7.32 1.65 -1.43
C GLY A 64 7.76 3.10 -1.67
N PRO A 65 7.08 4.13 -1.12
CA PRO A 65 7.51 5.51 -1.22
C PRO A 65 8.93 5.78 -0.72
N GLU A 66 9.43 4.99 0.21
CA GLU A 66 10.80 5.14 0.74
C GLU A 66 11.88 5.14 -0.35
N VAL A 67 11.69 4.37 -1.41
CA VAL A 67 12.66 4.24 -2.52
C VAL A 67 12.23 4.93 -3.81
N VAL A 68 11.00 5.46 -3.86
CA VAL A 68 10.44 6.14 -5.04
C VAL A 68 10.37 7.66 -4.83
N ASP A 69 10.13 8.14 -3.61
CA ASP A 69 9.91 9.57 -3.32
C ASP A 69 11.23 10.35 -3.19
N VAL A 70 11.99 10.37 -4.28
CA VAL A 70 13.27 11.08 -4.37
C VAL A 70 13.04 12.47 -4.97
N ALA A 71 12.51 13.40 -4.17
CA ALA A 71 12.22 14.76 -4.60
C ALA A 71 13.31 15.80 -4.23
N HIS A 72 14.18 15.48 -3.26
CA HIS A 72 15.15 16.39 -2.69
C HIS A 72 16.40 15.64 -2.18
N ARG A 73 17.49 16.38 -1.98
CA ARG A 73 18.78 15.83 -1.53
C ARG A 73 18.66 15.01 -0.24
N GLY A 74 17.87 15.49 0.72
CA GLY A 74 17.68 14.78 1.98
C GLY A 74 17.06 13.38 1.84
N ALA A 75 16.27 13.12 0.78
CA ALA A 75 15.75 11.77 0.50
C ALA A 75 16.90 10.83 0.04
N LEU A 76 17.81 11.31 -0.80
CA LEU A 76 19.01 10.55 -1.20
C LEU A 76 19.91 10.26 0.02
N ASP A 77 20.15 11.26 0.86
CA ASP A 77 20.99 11.11 2.05
C ASP A 77 20.37 10.13 3.07
N HIS A 78 19.04 10.15 3.19
CA HIS A 78 18.32 9.18 4.03
C HIS A 78 18.51 7.75 3.52
N LEU A 79 18.27 7.53 2.22
CA LEU A 79 18.40 6.21 1.60
C LEU A 79 19.84 5.70 1.65
N SER A 80 20.83 6.59 1.37
CA SER A 80 22.25 6.28 1.48
C SER A 80 22.63 5.80 2.89
N ARG A 81 22.19 6.52 3.94
CA ARG A 81 22.47 6.09 5.33
C ARG A 81 21.78 4.77 5.67
N LYS A 82 20.55 4.58 5.22
CA LYS A 82 19.78 3.36 5.52
C LYS A 82 20.37 2.11 4.87
N THR A 83 20.99 2.27 3.71
CA THR A 83 21.59 1.15 2.96
C THR A 83 23.10 1.01 3.17
N ASP A 84 23.72 1.96 3.86
CA ASP A 84 25.18 2.08 4.00
C ASP A 84 25.88 2.12 2.61
N HIS A 85 25.23 2.78 1.63
CA HIS A 85 25.71 2.87 0.24
C HIS A 85 25.64 4.31 -0.25
N ALA A 86 26.78 4.86 -0.65
CA ALA A 86 26.86 6.25 -1.14
C ALA A 86 26.17 6.40 -2.52
N ILE A 87 25.41 7.48 -2.71
CA ILE A 87 24.67 7.73 -3.95
C ILE A 87 25.35 8.88 -4.72
N HIS A 88 26.08 8.54 -5.79
CA HIS A 88 26.77 9.46 -6.70
C HIS A 88 26.20 9.41 -8.13
N SER A 89 25.39 8.41 -8.45
CA SER A 89 24.81 8.17 -9.76
C SER A 89 23.39 7.58 -9.65
N LEU A 90 22.67 7.51 -10.77
CA LEU A 90 21.42 6.76 -10.87
C LEU A 90 21.66 5.26 -10.60
N GLY A 91 22.83 4.75 -11.01
CA GLY A 91 23.21 3.36 -10.71
C GLY A 91 23.26 3.09 -9.22
N ASP A 92 23.90 3.97 -8.43
CA ASP A 92 23.98 3.82 -6.97
C ASP A 92 22.58 3.94 -6.31
N LEU A 93 21.73 4.83 -6.81
CA LEU A 93 20.34 4.93 -6.34
C LEU A 93 19.58 3.63 -6.57
N LEU A 94 19.73 3.00 -7.74
CA LEU A 94 19.12 1.71 -8.05
C LEU A 94 19.71 0.58 -7.22
N GLU A 95 20.99 0.64 -6.89
CA GLU A 95 21.62 -0.30 -5.96
C GLU A 95 21.04 -0.16 -4.54
N CYS A 96 20.88 1.06 -4.03
CA CYS A 96 20.20 1.30 -2.76
C CYS A 96 18.76 0.74 -2.77
N MET A 97 18.04 0.89 -3.87
CA MET A 97 16.72 0.28 -4.04
C MET A 97 16.79 -1.26 -3.98
N SER A 98 17.78 -1.87 -4.66
CA SER A 98 17.98 -3.32 -4.64
C SER A 98 18.28 -3.82 -3.23
N LEU A 99 19.24 -3.19 -2.52
CA LEU A 99 19.58 -3.51 -1.14
C LEU A 99 18.37 -3.39 -0.19
N THR A 100 17.52 -2.40 -0.43
CA THR A 100 16.29 -2.21 0.36
C THR A 100 15.28 -3.32 0.10
N VAL A 101 15.03 -3.69 -1.16
CA VAL A 101 14.14 -4.78 -1.53
C VAL A 101 14.67 -6.13 -1.02
N ASP A 102 15.97 -6.37 -1.09
CA ASP A 102 16.59 -7.59 -0.55
C ASP A 102 16.43 -7.70 0.97
N ARG A 103 16.53 -6.58 1.69
CA ARG A 103 16.24 -6.52 3.14
C ARG A 103 14.77 -6.84 3.43
N TRP A 104 13.84 -6.31 2.65
CA TRP A 104 12.41 -6.65 2.78
C TRP A 104 12.17 -8.13 2.53
N ARG A 105 12.74 -8.70 1.46
CA ARG A 105 12.64 -10.11 1.13
C ARG A 105 13.25 -11.02 2.22
N ALA A 106 14.33 -10.59 2.85
CA ALA A 106 15.00 -11.36 3.91
C ALA A 106 14.14 -11.47 5.19
N ASN A 107 13.17 -10.56 5.38
CA ASN A 107 12.22 -10.65 6.49
C ASN A 107 11.03 -11.56 6.08
N PRO A 108 10.88 -12.75 6.70
CA PRO A 108 9.83 -13.71 6.33
C PRO A 108 8.41 -13.20 6.60
N ARG A 109 8.26 -12.10 7.34
CA ARG A 109 6.97 -11.47 7.59
C ARG A 109 6.60 -10.42 6.55
N VAL A 110 7.52 -9.97 5.71
CA VAL A 110 7.22 -9.04 4.61
C VAL A 110 6.65 -9.82 3.43
N VAL A 111 5.40 -9.53 3.08
CA VAL A 111 4.66 -10.22 2.01
C VAL A 111 4.47 -9.36 0.77
N GLY A 112 4.73 -8.08 0.86
CA GLY A 112 4.59 -7.14 -0.25
C GLY A 112 5.11 -5.74 0.04
N VAL A 113 4.93 -4.86 -0.93
CA VAL A 113 5.36 -3.45 -0.89
C VAL A 113 4.17 -2.56 -1.21
N LYS A 114 3.85 -1.62 -0.33
CA LYS A 114 2.72 -0.70 -0.48
C LYS A 114 3.12 0.60 -1.15
N SER A 115 2.37 0.99 -2.17
CA SER A 115 2.39 2.33 -2.77
C SER A 115 1.15 3.11 -2.35
N ALA A 116 1.35 4.29 -1.74
CA ALA A 116 0.29 5.24 -1.41
C ALA A 116 0.36 6.51 -2.26
N HIS A 117 1.01 6.47 -3.42
CA HIS A 117 1.23 7.64 -4.27
C HIS A 117 -0.05 8.33 -4.74
N ALA A 118 -1.20 7.63 -4.76
CA ALA A 118 -2.50 8.23 -5.05
C ALA A 118 -2.81 9.48 -4.21
N TYR A 119 -2.25 9.58 -3.00
CA TYR A 119 -2.43 10.74 -2.12
C TYR A 119 -1.63 11.98 -2.56
N SER A 120 -0.49 11.79 -3.18
CA SER A 120 0.43 12.87 -3.56
C SER A 120 0.45 13.17 -5.05
N ARG A 121 0.15 12.17 -5.91
CA ARG A 121 0.18 12.28 -7.36
C ARG A 121 -0.76 11.28 -8.03
N SER A 122 -0.97 11.45 -9.35
CA SER A 122 -1.67 10.48 -10.19
C SER A 122 -0.93 9.14 -10.24
N LEU A 123 -1.72 8.03 -10.27
CA LEU A 123 -1.21 6.67 -10.52
C LEU A 123 -0.81 6.42 -12.00
N ALA A 124 -0.88 7.43 -12.86
CA ALA A 124 -0.47 7.35 -14.26
C ALA A 124 1.06 7.33 -14.41
N PHE A 125 1.68 6.27 -13.88
CA PHE A 125 3.12 6.06 -14.07
C PHE A 125 3.43 5.74 -15.53
N GLN A 126 4.38 6.47 -16.10
CA GLN A 126 4.80 6.34 -17.50
C GLN A 126 6.18 5.69 -17.59
N LYS A 127 6.42 4.99 -18.69
CA LYS A 127 7.75 4.46 -18.97
C LYS A 127 8.70 5.61 -19.35
N VAL A 128 9.72 5.84 -18.53
CA VAL A 128 10.73 6.88 -18.70
C VAL A 128 12.07 6.25 -19.09
N SER A 129 12.84 6.91 -19.94
CA SER A 129 14.16 6.41 -20.30
C SER A 129 15.16 6.60 -19.14
N ARG A 130 16.16 5.73 -19.08
CA ARG A 130 17.25 5.87 -18.10
C ARG A 130 17.96 7.22 -18.23
N GLN A 131 18.19 7.68 -19.45
CA GLN A 131 18.84 8.95 -19.71
C GLN A 131 18.05 10.16 -19.18
N ASP A 132 16.70 10.13 -19.33
CA ASP A 132 15.85 11.19 -18.81
C ASP A 132 15.85 11.20 -17.27
N ALA A 133 15.82 10.02 -16.64
CA ALA A 133 15.93 9.91 -15.19
C ALA A 133 17.29 10.41 -14.67
N GLU A 134 18.40 10.09 -15.35
CA GLU A 134 19.75 10.60 -15.04
C GLU A 134 19.82 12.12 -15.15
N ASN A 135 19.26 12.69 -16.21
CA ASN A 135 19.22 14.14 -16.44
C ASN A 135 18.44 14.87 -15.33
N VAL A 136 17.38 14.25 -14.82
CA VAL A 136 16.59 14.81 -13.71
C VAL A 136 17.33 14.68 -12.38
N LEU A 137 17.98 13.56 -12.12
CA LEU A 137 18.66 13.28 -10.86
C LEU A 137 19.96 14.07 -10.69
N THR A 138 20.71 14.29 -11.78
CA THR A 138 22.05 14.93 -11.78
C THR A 138 22.11 16.26 -11.00
N PRO A 139 21.14 17.20 -11.11
CA PRO A 139 21.17 18.44 -10.33
C PRO A 139 21.13 18.23 -8.81
N LEU A 140 20.44 17.18 -8.32
CA LEU A 140 20.47 16.82 -6.89
C LEU A 140 21.83 16.24 -6.50
N LEU A 141 22.40 15.36 -7.32
CA LEU A 141 23.68 14.71 -7.04
C LEU A 141 24.83 15.72 -7.01
N THR A 142 24.82 16.68 -7.91
CA THR A 142 25.88 17.70 -8.04
C THR A 142 25.72 18.90 -7.10
N GLY A 143 24.67 18.93 -6.28
CA GLY A 143 24.39 20.07 -5.40
C GLY A 143 23.98 21.36 -6.12
N LYS A 144 23.67 21.29 -7.43
CA LYS A 144 23.12 22.44 -8.17
C LYS A 144 21.72 22.80 -7.78
N LYS A 145 20.98 21.82 -7.21
CA LYS A 145 19.65 21.99 -6.64
C LYS A 145 19.51 21.10 -5.43
N ASP A 146 18.80 21.58 -4.43
CA ASP A 146 18.43 20.78 -3.25
C ASP A 146 17.08 20.07 -3.40
N THR A 147 16.23 20.58 -4.31
CA THR A 147 14.88 20.07 -4.54
C THR A 147 14.53 20.09 -6.03
N LEU A 148 13.81 19.07 -6.49
CA LEU A 148 13.25 19.02 -7.86
C LEU A 148 11.93 19.79 -7.94
N THR A 149 11.57 20.24 -9.15
CA THR A 149 10.20 20.71 -9.42
C THR A 149 9.21 19.54 -9.39
N PRO A 150 7.90 19.80 -9.18
CA PRO A 150 6.89 18.72 -9.19
C PRO A 150 6.92 17.86 -10.45
N GLU A 151 7.10 18.44 -11.63
CA GLU A 151 7.15 17.75 -12.92
C GLU A 151 8.38 16.82 -13.00
N LYS A 152 9.53 17.29 -12.53
CA LYS A 152 10.77 16.50 -12.51
C LYS A 152 10.68 15.39 -11.46
N THR A 153 10.09 15.69 -10.32
CA THR A 153 9.82 14.68 -9.29
C THR A 153 8.94 13.57 -9.86
N ALA A 154 7.84 13.93 -10.54
CA ALA A 154 6.94 12.97 -11.15
C ALA A 154 7.64 12.08 -12.18
N LEU A 155 8.50 12.68 -13.04
CA LEU A 155 9.26 11.94 -14.06
C LEU A 155 10.24 10.93 -13.40
N LEU A 156 10.96 11.35 -12.36
CA LEU A 156 11.86 10.46 -11.64
C LEU A 156 11.10 9.36 -10.91
N GLN A 157 9.98 9.68 -10.27
CA GLN A 157 9.08 8.69 -9.62
C GLN A 157 8.53 7.69 -10.63
N ASP A 158 8.20 8.13 -11.85
CA ASP A 158 7.76 7.24 -12.92
C ASP A 158 8.83 6.18 -13.22
N PHE A 159 10.07 6.61 -13.46
CA PHE A 159 11.18 5.70 -13.69
C PHE A 159 11.40 4.76 -12.49
N LEU A 160 11.49 5.31 -11.27
CA LEU A 160 11.77 4.52 -10.07
C LEU A 160 10.63 3.54 -9.72
N MET A 161 9.38 3.85 -10.05
CA MET A 161 8.27 2.93 -9.86
C MET A 161 8.38 1.68 -10.75
N PHE A 162 8.74 1.84 -12.03
CA PHE A 162 8.98 0.70 -12.91
C PHE A 162 10.15 -0.16 -12.42
N GLU A 163 11.23 0.48 -11.96
CA GLU A 163 12.39 -0.19 -11.38
C GLU A 163 12.06 -0.93 -10.07
N LEU A 164 11.20 -0.33 -9.23
CA LEU A 164 10.73 -0.96 -8.00
C LEU A 164 9.87 -2.19 -8.29
N VAL A 165 8.88 -2.07 -9.18
CA VAL A 165 8.00 -3.21 -9.53
C VAL A 165 8.80 -4.37 -10.08
N ALA A 166 9.79 -4.10 -10.95
CA ALA A 166 10.67 -5.15 -11.48
C ALA A 166 11.42 -5.91 -10.36
N ARG A 167 11.94 -5.20 -9.35
CA ARG A 167 12.68 -5.81 -8.23
C ARG A 167 11.76 -6.54 -7.27
N VAL A 168 10.59 -5.97 -6.98
CA VAL A 168 9.57 -6.59 -6.12
C VAL A 168 9.07 -7.90 -6.73
N ASP A 169 8.80 -7.92 -8.04
CA ASP A 169 8.41 -9.13 -8.77
C ASP A 169 9.53 -10.19 -8.75
N ALA A 170 10.77 -9.79 -9.06
CA ALA A 170 11.93 -10.68 -9.00
C ALA A 170 12.18 -11.23 -7.58
N ALA A 171 11.91 -10.45 -6.55
CA ALA A 171 11.98 -10.87 -5.15
C ALA A 171 10.84 -11.83 -4.75
N GLY A 172 9.83 -11.99 -5.59
CA GLY A 172 8.65 -12.81 -5.28
C GLY A 172 7.71 -12.16 -4.27
N LEU A 173 7.76 -10.84 -4.09
CA LEU A 173 6.86 -10.06 -3.26
C LEU A 173 5.67 -9.54 -4.09
N ALA A 174 4.59 -9.13 -3.43
CA ALA A 174 3.47 -8.46 -4.09
C ALA A 174 3.66 -6.94 -4.10
N MET A 175 3.22 -6.28 -5.16
CA MET A 175 3.10 -4.81 -5.18
C MET A 175 1.67 -4.40 -4.90
N VAL A 176 1.45 -3.56 -3.90
CA VAL A 176 0.12 -3.14 -3.45
C VAL A 176 -0.07 -1.66 -3.73
N PHE A 177 -1.12 -1.31 -4.47
CA PHE A 177 -1.47 0.08 -4.77
C PHE A 177 -2.71 0.53 -4.02
N HIS A 178 -2.63 1.69 -3.38
CA HIS A 178 -3.82 2.41 -2.94
C HIS A 178 -4.57 2.89 -4.17
N THR A 179 -5.83 2.49 -4.32
CA THR A 179 -6.71 2.91 -5.42
C THR A 179 -8.05 3.39 -4.89
N GLY A 180 -8.75 4.24 -5.65
CA GLY A 180 -10.07 4.73 -5.28
C GLY A 180 -10.08 5.72 -4.12
N LEU A 181 -11.08 5.63 -3.26
CA LEU A 181 -11.31 6.55 -2.17
C LEU A 181 -10.08 6.66 -1.24
N GLN A 182 -9.76 7.88 -0.87
CA GLN A 182 -8.63 8.24 -0.02
C GLN A 182 -9.13 8.74 1.34
N ALA A 183 -8.43 8.40 2.41
CA ALA A 183 -8.73 8.93 3.74
C ALA A 183 -8.45 10.44 3.81
N GLY A 184 -9.21 11.15 4.64
CA GLY A 184 -9.12 12.60 4.77
C GLY A 184 -9.96 13.38 3.77
N ASN A 185 -9.83 14.70 3.81
CA ASN A 185 -10.61 15.62 2.99
C ASN A 185 -9.77 16.23 1.86
N PHE A 186 -10.46 16.73 0.82
CA PHE A 186 -9.88 17.49 -0.29
C PHE A 186 -8.90 16.68 -1.20
N ASN A 187 -8.95 15.36 -1.15
CA ASN A 187 -8.17 14.51 -2.04
C ASN A 187 -8.65 14.61 -3.50
N ARG A 188 -7.73 14.44 -4.43
CA ARG A 188 -8.03 14.37 -5.87
C ARG A 188 -8.35 12.94 -6.27
N ILE A 189 -9.63 12.56 -6.25
CA ILE A 189 -10.04 11.18 -6.54
C ILE A 189 -9.51 10.68 -7.90
N ALA A 190 -9.40 11.55 -8.92
CA ALA A 190 -8.86 11.18 -10.23
C ALA A 190 -7.44 10.62 -10.17
N ASN A 191 -6.63 11.03 -9.17
CA ASN A 191 -5.28 10.50 -8.97
C ASN A 191 -5.28 8.99 -8.66
N ALA A 192 -6.32 8.52 -8.00
CA ALA A 192 -6.46 7.15 -7.48
C ALA A 192 -7.24 6.22 -8.43
N ASN A 193 -7.53 6.65 -9.67
CA ASN A 193 -8.19 5.81 -10.66
C ASN A 193 -7.29 4.61 -11.01
N PRO A 194 -7.72 3.35 -10.75
CA PRO A 194 -6.91 2.16 -11.01
C PRO A 194 -6.57 1.96 -12.50
N LEU A 195 -7.38 2.46 -13.43
CA LEU A 195 -7.10 2.37 -14.86
C LEU A 195 -5.82 3.09 -15.28
N LEU A 196 -5.37 4.08 -14.50
CA LEU A 196 -4.13 4.80 -14.73
C LEU A 196 -2.88 3.92 -14.55
N LEU A 197 -3.01 2.77 -13.87
CA LEU A 197 -1.92 1.80 -13.72
C LEU A 197 -1.70 0.94 -14.98
N GLN A 198 -2.56 1.04 -15.99
CA GLN A 198 -2.49 0.16 -17.17
C GLN A 198 -1.10 0.08 -17.81
N PRO A 199 -0.34 1.18 -18.04
CA PRO A 199 1.00 1.08 -18.62
C PRO A 199 1.96 0.23 -17.78
N LEU A 200 1.83 0.28 -16.47
CA LEU A 200 2.63 -0.50 -15.54
C LEU A 200 2.20 -1.99 -15.56
N LEU A 201 0.90 -2.26 -15.61
CA LEU A 201 0.36 -3.62 -15.71
C LEU A 201 0.76 -4.29 -17.04
N GLU A 202 0.80 -3.54 -18.14
CA GLU A 202 1.27 -4.02 -19.45
C GLU A 202 2.76 -4.36 -19.45
N ALA A 203 3.57 -3.58 -18.72
CA ALA A 203 5.00 -3.85 -18.58
C ALA A 203 5.30 -5.08 -17.69
N PHE A 204 4.43 -5.35 -16.71
CA PHE A 204 4.59 -6.44 -15.73
C PHE A 204 3.34 -7.33 -15.64
N PRO A 205 2.92 -8.01 -16.71
CA PRO A 205 1.62 -8.67 -16.78
C PRO A 205 1.45 -9.87 -15.83
N ARG A 206 2.55 -10.37 -15.27
CA ARG A 206 2.58 -11.50 -14.33
C ARG A 206 2.96 -11.11 -12.91
N ALA A 207 3.42 -9.87 -12.67
CA ALA A 207 3.72 -9.39 -11.34
C ALA A 207 2.48 -9.48 -10.45
N ARG A 208 2.66 -9.88 -9.20
CA ARG A 208 1.57 -9.92 -8.23
C ARG A 208 1.25 -8.50 -7.79
N ILE A 209 0.11 -7.99 -8.23
CA ILE A 209 -0.34 -6.62 -7.96
C ILE A 209 -1.70 -6.69 -7.27
N ASP A 210 -1.78 -6.12 -6.07
CA ASP A 210 -3.00 -6.02 -5.28
C ASP A 210 -3.53 -4.59 -5.32
N LEU A 211 -4.77 -4.42 -5.76
CA LEU A 211 -5.45 -3.13 -5.90
C LEU A 211 -6.39 -2.92 -4.71
N PHE A 212 -5.99 -2.06 -3.77
CA PHE A 212 -6.70 -1.80 -2.52
C PHE A 212 -7.99 -1.00 -2.70
N HIS A 213 -8.91 -1.20 -1.77
CA HIS A 213 -10.15 -0.43 -1.57
C HIS A 213 -11.16 -0.54 -2.72
N GLY A 214 -11.06 -1.65 -3.48
CA GLY A 214 -11.96 -1.94 -4.60
C GLY A 214 -11.93 -0.90 -5.71
N GLY A 215 -10.94 0.01 -5.70
CA GLY A 215 -10.86 1.11 -6.67
C GLY A 215 -12.03 2.07 -6.62
N MET A 216 -12.81 2.13 -5.54
CA MET A 216 -14.04 2.94 -5.46
C MET A 216 -13.83 4.39 -5.91
N PRO A 217 -14.59 4.94 -6.88
CA PRO A 217 -15.84 4.41 -7.46
C PRO A 217 -15.68 3.47 -8.68
N TRP A 218 -14.47 3.17 -9.17
CA TRP A 218 -14.20 2.35 -10.38
C TRP A 218 -14.28 0.84 -10.09
N VAL A 219 -15.31 0.43 -9.35
CA VAL A 219 -15.45 -0.94 -8.79
C VAL A 219 -15.61 -2.00 -9.89
N ARG A 220 -16.24 -1.64 -11.01
CA ARG A 220 -16.42 -2.55 -12.17
C ARG A 220 -15.18 -2.58 -13.05
N GLU A 221 -14.60 -1.42 -13.30
CA GLU A 221 -13.42 -1.27 -14.13
C GLU A 221 -12.21 -2.00 -13.55
N ILE A 222 -12.05 -1.99 -12.21
CA ILE A 222 -10.96 -2.70 -11.54
C ILE A 222 -11.07 -4.22 -11.73
N ALA A 223 -12.30 -4.77 -11.80
CA ALA A 223 -12.53 -6.17 -12.08
C ALA A 223 -12.14 -6.54 -13.51
N VAL A 224 -12.32 -5.62 -14.47
CA VAL A 224 -11.84 -5.79 -15.85
C VAL A 224 -10.31 -5.87 -15.89
N LEU A 225 -9.61 -5.02 -15.13
CA LEU A 225 -8.15 -5.11 -15.00
C LEU A 225 -7.73 -6.49 -14.46
N ALA A 226 -8.39 -6.95 -13.40
CA ALA A 226 -8.11 -8.28 -12.84
C ALA A 226 -8.43 -9.44 -13.80
N LYS A 227 -9.39 -9.23 -14.71
CA LYS A 227 -9.72 -10.20 -15.78
C LYS A 227 -8.63 -10.25 -16.84
N TYR A 228 -8.09 -9.09 -17.25
CA TYR A 228 -7.09 -9.00 -18.32
C TYR A 228 -5.67 -9.36 -17.85
N PHE A 229 -5.32 -9.00 -16.61
CA PHE A 229 -3.97 -9.20 -16.09
C PHE A 229 -3.96 -10.34 -15.06
N PRO A 230 -3.31 -11.47 -15.36
CA PRO A 230 -3.29 -12.64 -14.47
C PRO A 230 -2.77 -12.36 -13.06
N GLY A 231 -1.80 -11.44 -12.94
CA GLY A 231 -1.17 -11.06 -11.66
C GLY A 231 -1.98 -10.05 -10.83
N VAL A 232 -3.06 -9.46 -11.36
CA VAL A 232 -3.85 -8.45 -10.64
C VAL A 232 -4.86 -9.10 -9.71
N HIS A 233 -4.90 -8.65 -8.46
CA HIS A 233 -5.82 -9.07 -7.40
C HIS A 233 -6.67 -7.88 -6.94
N LEU A 234 -7.87 -8.17 -6.47
CA LEU A 234 -8.85 -7.20 -5.98
C LEU A 234 -8.92 -7.27 -4.47
N ASN A 235 -8.88 -6.12 -3.80
CA ASN A 235 -8.87 -6.07 -2.34
C ASN A 235 -9.98 -5.17 -1.81
N MET A 236 -10.85 -5.74 -0.96
CA MET A 236 -12.00 -5.08 -0.37
C MET A 236 -11.66 -4.33 0.94
N ALA A 237 -10.38 -4.19 1.28
CA ALA A 237 -9.99 -3.45 2.48
C ALA A 237 -10.71 -2.11 2.55
N TRP A 238 -11.30 -1.79 3.72
CA TRP A 238 -12.05 -0.59 4.01
C TRP A 238 -13.45 -0.47 3.36
N MET A 239 -13.73 -1.16 2.26
CA MET A 239 -15.00 -1.03 1.53
C MET A 239 -16.24 -1.28 2.40
N HIS A 240 -16.13 -2.23 3.35
CA HIS A 240 -17.23 -2.62 4.24
C HIS A 240 -17.69 -1.48 5.15
N ILE A 241 -16.80 -0.54 5.48
CA ILE A 241 -17.11 0.65 6.28
C ILE A 241 -17.58 1.80 5.40
N ILE A 242 -16.88 2.04 4.29
CA ILE A 242 -17.15 3.18 3.43
C ILE A 242 -18.57 3.08 2.83
N ASN A 243 -18.88 1.92 2.26
CA ASN A 243 -20.17 1.67 1.61
C ASN A 243 -20.50 0.16 1.61
N PRO A 244 -21.17 -0.36 2.66
CA PRO A 244 -21.53 -1.77 2.76
C PRO A 244 -22.40 -2.29 1.60
N ALA A 245 -23.25 -1.43 1.03
CA ALA A 245 -24.10 -1.81 -0.11
C ALA A 245 -23.25 -2.05 -1.35
N GLN A 246 -22.30 -1.15 -1.63
CA GLN A 246 -21.39 -1.30 -2.77
C GLN A 246 -20.41 -2.46 -2.55
N ALA A 247 -19.94 -2.69 -1.32
CA ALA A 247 -19.07 -3.84 -1.02
C ALA A 247 -19.76 -5.17 -1.36
N ARG A 248 -21.06 -5.33 -0.98
CA ARG A 248 -21.84 -6.54 -1.34
C ARG A 248 -22.03 -6.68 -2.85
N SER A 249 -22.40 -5.59 -3.55
CA SER A 249 -22.57 -5.61 -5.01
C SER A 249 -21.26 -5.94 -5.72
N ALA A 250 -20.15 -5.30 -5.30
CA ALA A 250 -18.84 -5.54 -5.86
C ALA A 250 -18.41 -7.00 -5.73
N LEU A 251 -18.53 -7.58 -4.53
CA LEU A 251 -18.16 -8.98 -4.32
C LEU A 251 -18.95 -9.93 -5.22
N SER A 252 -20.28 -9.71 -5.36
CA SER A 252 -21.12 -10.51 -6.24
C SER A 252 -20.67 -10.41 -7.70
N GLU A 253 -20.48 -9.17 -8.21
CA GLU A 253 -20.05 -8.95 -9.58
C GLU A 253 -18.64 -9.50 -9.85
N TRP A 254 -17.73 -9.40 -8.90
CA TRP A 254 -16.35 -9.88 -9.06
C TRP A 254 -16.25 -11.41 -9.08
N LEU A 255 -17.08 -12.09 -8.29
CA LEU A 255 -17.13 -13.56 -8.29
C LEU A 255 -17.62 -14.13 -9.62
N ASP A 256 -18.43 -13.37 -10.38
CA ASP A 256 -18.83 -13.73 -11.73
C ASP A 256 -17.75 -13.45 -12.79
N MET A 257 -16.79 -12.57 -12.49
CA MET A 257 -15.78 -12.11 -13.44
C MET A 257 -14.41 -12.81 -13.30
N VAL A 258 -13.98 -13.05 -12.07
CA VAL A 258 -12.63 -13.60 -11.77
C VAL A 258 -12.71 -14.73 -10.75
N PRO A 259 -11.71 -15.64 -10.70
CA PRO A 259 -11.63 -16.64 -9.66
C PRO A 259 -11.60 -16.01 -8.25
N ASN A 260 -12.26 -16.65 -7.28
CA ASN A 260 -12.28 -16.18 -5.89
C ASN A 260 -10.88 -16.05 -5.26
N THR A 261 -9.90 -16.81 -5.75
CA THR A 261 -8.49 -16.73 -5.34
C THR A 261 -7.81 -15.41 -5.70
N LYS A 262 -8.46 -14.57 -6.52
CA LYS A 262 -8.00 -13.22 -6.88
C LYS A 262 -8.67 -12.12 -6.04
N ILE A 263 -9.50 -12.47 -5.05
CA ILE A 263 -10.29 -11.54 -4.28
C ILE A 263 -9.91 -11.66 -2.80
N PHE A 264 -9.39 -10.59 -2.21
CA PHE A 264 -9.28 -10.44 -0.78
C PHE A 264 -10.58 -9.83 -0.26
N GLY A 265 -11.46 -10.68 0.25
CA GLY A 265 -12.86 -10.34 0.56
C GLY A 265 -13.03 -9.48 1.81
N PHE A 266 -11.99 -9.32 2.65
CA PHE A 266 -12.05 -8.51 3.87
C PHE A 266 -10.72 -7.84 4.16
N GLY A 267 -10.81 -6.63 4.70
CA GLY A 267 -9.74 -5.87 5.30
C GLY A 267 -10.35 -4.63 5.96
N GLY A 268 -10.01 -4.39 7.23
CA GLY A 268 -10.59 -3.29 8.00
C GLY A 268 -9.99 -1.94 7.64
N ASP A 269 -8.69 -1.92 7.36
CA ASP A 269 -7.90 -0.69 7.26
C ASP A 269 -8.03 0.19 8.52
N TYR A 270 -7.98 -0.49 9.67
CA TYR A 270 -8.16 0.11 10.99
C TYR A 270 -6.83 0.35 11.69
N SER A 271 -6.80 1.37 12.53
CA SER A 271 -5.71 1.62 13.47
C SER A 271 -5.96 1.05 14.87
N ILE A 272 -7.17 0.54 15.14
CA ILE A 272 -7.58 -0.04 16.42
C ILE A 272 -8.32 -1.36 16.19
N VAL A 273 -7.97 -2.37 16.99
CA VAL A 273 -8.45 -3.74 16.81
C VAL A 273 -9.95 -3.92 17.11
N GLU A 274 -10.53 -3.06 17.93
CA GLU A 274 -11.94 -3.11 18.31
C GLU A 274 -12.91 -2.76 17.17
N LYS A 275 -12.40 -2.32 16.03
CA LYS A 275 -13.20 -2.04 14.81
C LYS A 275 -13.34 -3.25 13.89
N VAL A 276 -12.71 -4.36 14.18
CA VAL A 276 -12.78 -5.60 13.36
C VAL A 276 -14.17 -6.25 13.43
#